data_c9585848f97d62e2670ba8aa8adcaea3
#
_entry.id   c9585848f97d62e2670ba8aa8adcaea3
#
_cell.length_a   1.000
_cell.length_b   1.000
_cell.length_c   1.000
_cell.angle_alpha   90.00
_cell.angle_beta   90.00
_cell.angle_gamma   90.00
#
_symmetry.space_group_name_H-M   'P 1'
#
loop_
_entity.id
_entity.type
_entity.pdbx_description
1 polymer ?
#
loop_
_entity_poly.entity_id
_entity_poly.type
_entity_poly.pdbx_seq_one_letter_code
_entity_poly.pdbx_strand_id
1 'polypeptide(L)'
;MATFFPGESHTFSEYLLVPGYSSSQCIPNNVSLKTPLTRFKRGEKPAITLNIPMVSAIMQSVSGVDMGVALATEGGLSFIYGSQTPESEAAMVKAVKDHKAGFVQSDSTLTPDMTMEQVIELKEKTGHSTMPVTDDGTPKGKLLGIVTSRDYRPSRDDHQKKVSEFMTPREQLIVGDKNISLKVANDVIWDNKLNALPIVDDNDHLMGIVFRKDYDSHKTNPNELLDGDKRYMVGAGINTRDYAERVPLLIEAGADVLCIDSSEGFSEWQKRTIEWIRANYGEDVKVGAGNVVDAEGFRFLADCGADFIKVGIGGGSICITRETKGIGRGQATALIDVCRARDEYYEETGVYVPVCSDGGIVYDYHMTLALAMGADFMMLGRYFARFDESPTER
;
A
#
# COMPACT_ATOMS: atom_id res chain seq x y z
N MET A 1 3.72 2.82 -42.79
CA MET A 1 4.23 4.23 -42.81
C MET A 1 3.88 4.81 -41.47
N ALA A 2 4.79 5.55 -40.83
CA ALA A 2 4.50 6.16 -39.54
C ALA A 2 3.43 7.25 -39.64
N THR A 3 2.54 7.33 -38.66
CA THR A 3 1.54 8.38 -38.55
C THR A 3 2.11 9.54 -37.72
N PHE A 4 1.96 10.75 -38.24
CA PHE A 4 2.37 11.97 -37.50
C PHE A 4 1.15 12.62 -36.88
N PHE A 5 1.18 12.83 -35.54
CA PHE A 5 0.14 13.59 -34.88
C PHE A 5 0.35 15.09 -35.15
N PRO A 6 -0.68 15.81 -35.62
CA PRO A 6 -0.60 17.26 -35.79
C PRO A 6 -0.63 17.92 -34.40
N GLY A 7 0.15 19.00 -34.25
CA GLY A 7 0.17 19.80 -33.03
C GLY A 7 1.33 19.50 -32.10
N GLU A 8 1.36 20.24 -31.00
CA GLU A 8 2.42 20.19 -30.02
C GLU A 8 2.17 19.12 -28.95
N SER A 9 3.24 18.60 -28.36
CA SER A 9 3.18 17.61 -27.30
C SER A 9 3.80 18.20 -26.04
N HIS A 10 2.97 18.46 -25.02
CA HIS A 10 3.33 19.20 -23.82
C HIS A 10 3.51 18.30 -22.59
N THR A 11 4.41 18.72 -21.70
CA THR A 11 4.51 18.22 -20.33
C THR A 11 3.64 19.07 -19.40
N PHE A 12 3.64 18.80 -18.10
CA PHE A 12 2.89 19.62 -17.14
C PHE A 12 3.47 21.03 -16.99
N SER A 13 4.75 21.22 -17.27
CA SER A 13 5.44 22.52 -17.08
C SER A 13 4.96 23.61 -18.04
N GLU A 14 4.33 23.24 -19.16
CA GLU A 14 3.78 24.20 -20.13
C GLU A 14 2.34 24.62 -19.80
N TYR A 15 1.74 24.09 -18.70
CA TYR A 15 0.38 24.41 -18.31
C TYR A 15 0.29 25.10 -16.97
N LEU A 16 -0.67 26.01 -16.86
CA LEU A 16 -1.14 26.59 -15.60
C LEU A 16 -2.67 26.61 -15.62
N LEU A 17 -3.28 26.42 -14.46
CA LEU A 17 -4.73 26.61 -14.31
C LEU A 17 -5.06 28.11 -14.31
N VAL A 18 -6.05 28.50 -15.10
CA VAL A 18 -6.62 29.84 -15.00
C VAL A 18 -7.56 29.85 -13.77
N PRO A 19 -7.34 30.76 -12.80
CA PRO A 19 -8.18 30.82 -11.61
C PRO A 19 -9.65 31.05 -11.96
N GLY A 20 -10.52 30.20 -11.43
CA GLY A 20 -11.96 30.37 -11.52
C GLY A 20 -12.54 31.12 -10.31
N TYR A 21 -13.87 31.20 -10.25
CA TYR A 21 -14.55 31.79 -9.10
C TYR A 21 -14.42 30.90 -7.86
N SER A 22 -13.92 31.46 -6.76
CA SER A 22 -13.81 30.80 -5.46
C SER A 22 -14.90 31.32 -4.51
N SER A 23 -15.69 30.43 -3.93
CA SER A 23 -16.70 30.74 -2.94
C SER A 23 -16.28 30.32 -1.53
N SER A 24 -17.07 30.66 -0.52
CA SER A 24 -16.88 30.19 0.86
C SER A 24 -17.02 28.66 1.01
N GLN A 25 -17.51 27.96 -0.02
CA GLN A 25 -17.57 26.50 -0.08
C GLN A 25 -16.25 25.86 -0.53
N CYS A 26 -15.33 26.63 -1.13
CA CYS A 26 -14.02 26.14 -1.61
C CYS A 26 -13.02 26.06 -0.44
N ILE A 27 -13.34 25.28 0.55
CA ILE A 27 -12.50 25.03 1.74
C ILE A 27 -12.12 23.55 1.84
N PRO A 28 -10.98 23.19 2.44
CA PRO A 28 -10.51 21.79 2.50
C PRO A 28 -11.53 20.81 3.06
N ASN A 29 -12.32 21.21 4.07
CA ASN A 29 -13.33 20.34 4.69
C ASN A 29 -14.48 19.93 3.75
N ASN A 30 -14.67 20.64 2.66
CA ASN A 30 -15.68 20.34 1.65
C ASN A 30 -15.13 19.57 0.44
N VAL A 31 -13.82 19.28 0.43
CA VAL A 31 -13.14 18.57 -0.65
C VAL A 31 -12.95 17.11 -0.25
N SER A 32 -13.31 16.18 -1.14
CA SER A 32 -13.00 14.76 -1.01
C SER A 32 -11.92 14.39 -2.02
N LEU A 33 -10.87 13.73 -1.55
CA LEU A 33 -9.80 13.18 -2.39
C LEU A 33 -10.04 11.71 -2.76
N LYS A 34 -11.17 11.15 -2.35
CA LYS A 34 -11.52 9.76 -2.67
C LYS A 34 -11.70 9.58 -4.17
N THR A 35 -11.09 8.52 -4.71
CA THR A 35 -11.07 8.26 -6.13
C THR A 35 -11.13 6.75 -6.42
N PRO A 36 -11.77 6.31 -7.53
CA PRO A 36 -11.79 4.90 -7.88
C PRO A 36 -10.38 4.42 -8.29
N LEU A 37 -10.00 3.23 -7.80
CA LEU A 37 -8.82 2.52 -8.28
C LEU A 37 -9.18 1.51 -9.37
N THR A 38 -10.34 0.87 -9.26
CA THR A 38 -10.75 -0.23 -10.15
C THR A 38 -11.97 0.14 -10.97
N ARG A 39 -12.08 -0.47 -12.17
CA ARG A 39 -13.23 -0.28 -13.05
C ARG A 39 -14.56 -0.64 -12.38
N PHE A 40 -15.60 0.00 -12.85
CA PHE A 40 -16.97 -0.24 -12.39
C PHE A 40 -17.98 0.11 -13.48
N LYS A 41 -19.17 -0.50 -13.43
CA LYS A 41 -20.27 -0.19 -14.35
C LYS A 41 -21.10 0.99 -13.85
N ARG A 42 -21.80 1.65 -14.76
CA ARG A 42 -22.71 2.76 -14.44
C ARG A 42 -23.72 2.33 -13.39
N GLY A 43 -23.77 3.08 -12.28
CA GLY A 43 -24.62 2.78 -11.14
C GLY A 43 -24.02 1.84 -10.10
N GLU A 44 -22.86 1.26 -10.33
CA GLU A 44 -22.11 0.45 -9.37
C GLU A 44 -21.02 1.28 -8.67
N LYS A 45 -20.49 0.74 -7.59
CA LYS A 45 -19.31 1.30 -6.92
C LYS A 45 -18.06 0.53 -7.34
N PRO A 46 -16.89 1.19 -7.41
CA PRO A 46 -15.63 0.49 -7.63
C PRO A 46 -15.34 -0.50 -6.49
N ALA A 47 -14.73 -1.63 -6.83
CA ALA A 47 -14.34 -2.63 -5.82
C ALA A 47 -13.29 -2.06 -4.85
N ILE A 48 -12.37 -1.22 -5.33
CA ILE A 48 -11.37 -0.53 -4.52
C ILE A 48 -11.48 0.98 -4.80
N THR A 49 -11.55 1.75 -3.71
CA THR A 49 -11.51 3.22 -3.72
C THR A 49 -10.32 3.67 -2.89
N LEU A 50 -9.45 4.49 -3.46
CA LEU A 50 -8.39 5.17 -2.72
C LEU A 50 -8.98 6.33 -1.91
N ASN A 51 -8.44 6.60 -0.73
CA ASN A 51 -8.82 7.74 0.09
C ASN A 51 -8.05 9.01 -0.28
N ILE A 52 -6.84 8.85 -0.86
CA ILE A 52 -6.08 9.91 -1.53
C ILE A 52 -5.64 9.45 -2.91
N PRO A 53 -5.53 10.32 -3.93
CA PRO A 53 -5.25 9.95 -5.31
C PRO A 53 -3.75 9.70 -5.58
N MET A 54 -3.07 8.99 -4.70
CA MET A 54 -1.62 8.77 -4.78
C MET A 54 -1.28 7.29 -4.63
N VAL A 55 -0.44 6.80 -5.54
CA VAL A 55 0.16 5.47 -5.44
C VAL A 55 1.67 5.54 -5.68
N SER A 56 2.44 4.63 -5.08
CA SER A 56 3.88 4.60 -5.28
C SER A 56 4.25 3.81 -6.54
N ALA A 57 5.31 4.24 -7.22
CA ALA A 57 5.79 3.62 -8.45
C ALA A 57 6.38 2.24 -8.20
N ILE A 58 6.25 1.34 -9.19
CA ILE A 58 6.75 -0.03 -9.17
C ILE A 58 8.27 -0.03 -9.33
N MET A 59 8.98 0.50 -8.34
CA MET A 59 10.42 0.72 -8.38
C MET A 59 11.08 0.24 -7.10
N GLN A 60 12.19 -0.48 -7.21
CA GLN A 60 12.96 -0.98 -6.06
C GLN A 60 13.36 0.13 -5.08
N SER A 61 13.71 1.31 -5.59
CA SER A 61 14.10 2.47 -4.79
C SER A 61 12.93 3.25 -4.20
N VAL A 62 11.68 2.79 -4.36
CA VAL A 62 10.48 3.54 -3.93
C VAL A 62 9.54 2.66 -3.10
N SER A 63 9.20 1.48 -3.58
CA SER A 63 8.04 0.71 -3.11
C SER A 63 8.46 -0.57 -2.38
N GLY A 64 8.97 -0.43 -1.16
CA GLY A 64 9.22 -1.51 -0.21
C GLY A 64 8.07 -1.67 0.80
N VAL A 65 8.31 -2.48 1.82
CA VAL A 65 7.32 -2.76 2.89
C VAL A 65 6.96 -1.50 3.66
N ASP A 66 7.94 -0.69 4.05
CA ASP A 66 7.71 0.52 4.86
C ASP A 66 6.88 1.55 4.09
N MET A 67 7.18 1.76 2.79
CA MET A 67 6.36 2.59 1.91
C MET A 67 4.94 2.02 1.76
N GLY A 68 4.80 0.69 1.69
CA GLY A 68 3.51 0.01 1.64
C GLY A 68 2.63 0.33 2.84
N VAL A 69 3.20 0.22 4.03
CA VAL A 69 2.53 0.54 5.30
C VAL A 69 2.21 2.03 5.39
N ALA A 70 3.19 2.90 5.17
CA ALA A 70 3.04 4.35 5.33
C ALA A 70 1.98 4.91 4.36
N LEU A 71 2.04 4.51 3.10
CA LEU A 71 1.11 5.04 2.10
C LEU A 71 -0.33 4.54 2.33
N ALA A 72 -0.50 3.29 2.77
CA ALA A 72 -1.81 2.79 3.17
C ALA A 72 -2.36 3.49 4.42
N THR A 73 -1.49 3.85 5.38
CA THR A 73 -1.86 4.65 6.56
C THR A 73 -2.42 6.03 6.16
N GLU A 74 -1.86 6.66 5.14
CA GLU A 74 -2.30 7.95 4.64
C GLU A 74 -3.48 7.86 3.65
N GLY A 75 -3.87 6.65 3.25
CA GLY A 75 -5.03 6.42 2.38
C GLY A 75 -4.73 6.24 0.90
N GLY A 76 -3.45 6.19 0.53
CA GLY A 76 -2.96 5.79 -0.78
C GLY A 76 -2.65 4.30 -0.87
N LEU A 77 -1.93 3.88 -1.92
CA LEU A 77 -1.57 2.48 -2.12
C LEU A 77 -0.16 2.36 -2.71
N SER A 78 0.64 1.46 -2.16
CA SER A 78 1.94 1.13 -2.72
C SER A 78 1.85 -0.10 -3.61
N PHE A 79 2.53 -0.06 -4.77
CA PHE A 79 2.76 -1.23 -5.61
C PHE A 79 4.16 -1.76 -5.36
N ILE A 80 4.28 -2.88 -4.67
CA ILE A 80 5.57 -3.55 -4.44
C ILE A 80 6.24 -3.86 -5.79
N TYR A 81 7.55 -3.65 -5.88
CA TYR A 81 8.28 -3.76 -7.13
C TYR A 81 8.48 -5.21 -7.59
N GLY A 82 8.24 -5.48 -8.88
CA GLY A 82 8.39 -6.82 -9.48
C GLY A 82 9.80 -7.17 -9.98
N SER A 83 10.80 -6.26 -9.86
CA SER A 83 12.19 -6.52 -10.26
C SER A 83 12.96 -7.35 -9.22
N GLN A 84 12.35 -8.43 -8.77
CA GLN A 84 12.85 -9.41 -7.80
C GLN A 84 12.19 -10.77 -8.07
N THR A 85 12.57 -11.81 -7.31
CA THR A 85 11.91 -13.12 -7.45
C THR A 85 10.45 -13.06 -7.00
N PRO A 86 9.57 -13.91 -7.55
CA PRO A 86 8.16 -13.97 -7.14
C PRO A 86 7.97 -14.20 -5.63
N GLU A 87 8.80 -15.06 -5.02
CA GLU A 87 8.75 -15.38 -3.59
C GLU A 87 9.15 -14.18 -2.71
N SER A 88 10.17 -13.44 -3.13
CA SER A 88 10.63 -12.24 -2.42
C SER A 88 9.58 -11.15 -2.45
N GLU A 89 8.93 -10.92 -3.59
CA GLU A 89 7.85 -9.96 -3.73
C GLU A 89 6.62 -10.37 -2.90
N ALA A 90 6.22 -11.65 -2.96
CA ALA A 90 5.14 -12.19 -2.16
C ALA A 90 5.40 -12.05 -0.65
N ALA A 91 6.65 -12.26 -0.20
CA ALA A 91 7.03 -12.03 1.19
C ALA A 91 6.87 -10.56 1.62
N MET A 92 7.21 -9.59 0.74
CA MET A 92 6.99 -8.16 1.01
C MET A 92 5.50 -7.81 1.06
N VAL A 93 4.70 -8.30 0.10
CA VAL A 93 3.22 -8.14 0.11
C VAL A 93 2.65 -8.67 1.43
N LYS A 94 3.05 -9.90 1.80
CA LYS A 94 2.61 -10.51 3.06
C LYS A 94 3.00 -9.69 4.28
N ALA A 95 4.19 -9.11 4.30
CA ALA A 95 4.65 -8.25 5.41
C ALA A 95 3.77 -7.01 5.57
N VAL A 96 3.35 -6.35 4.48
CA VAL A 96 2.39 -5.24 4.52
C VAL A 96 1.02 -5.71 5.02
N LYS A 97 0.53 -6.86 4.54
CA LYS A 97 -0.78 -7.43 4.96
C LYS A 97 -0.79 -7.87 6.43
N ASP A 98 0.32 -8.39 6.92
CA ASP A 98 0.47 -8.81 8.32
C ASP A 98 0.62 -7.60 9.26
N HIS A 99 0.96 -6.41 8.73
CA HIS A 99 0.99 -5.18 9.49
C HIS A 99 -0.44 -4.72 9.79
N LYS A 100 -0.93 -5.07 10.96
CA LYS A 100 -2.27 -4.66 11.40
C LYS A 100 -2.22 -3.25 11.98
N ALA A 101 -3.00 -2.34 11.44
CA ALA A 101 -3.21 -1.03 12.04
C ALA A 101 -3.68 -1.18 13.50
N GLY A 102 -2.85 -0.73 14.45
CA GLY A 102 -3.11 -0.86 15.89
C GLY A 102 -2.94 -2.25 16.49
N PHE A 103 -2.62 -3.29 15.70
CA PHE A 103 -2.22 -4.60 16.18
C PHE A 103 -0.74 -4.81 15.82
N VAL A 104 0.13 -4.66 16.80
CA VAL A 104 1.59 -4.72 16.59
C VAL A 104 2.09 -6.13 16.83
N GLN A 105 2.87 -6.69 15.90
CA GLN A 105 3.71 -7.84 16.21
C GLN A 105 4.94 -7.35 16.97
N SER A 106 5.25 -7.97 18.11
CA SER A 106 6.41 -7.59 18.89
C SER A 106 7.68 -8.14 18.25
N ASP A 107 8.64 -7.28 17.94
CA ASP A 107 10.03 -7.63 17.61
C ASP A 107 10.89 -7.86 18.87
N SER A 108 10.29 -7.72 20.05
CA SER A 108 10.92 -7.82 21.36
C SER A 108 10.24 -8.90 22.21
N THR A 109 10.26 -10.14 21.70
CA THR A 109 9.68 -11.30 22.39
C THR A 109 10.72 -11.98 23.25
N LEU A 110 10.33 -12.35 24.48
CA LEU A 110 11.18 -12.98 25.48
C LEU A 110 10.86 -14.47 25.63
N THR A 111 11.83 -15.23 26.18
CA THR A 111 11.57 -16.56 26.73
C THR A 111 11.64 -16.53 28.26
N PRO A 112 11.00 -17.48 28.95
CA PRO A 112 11.02 -17.55 30.42
C PRO A 112 12.42 -17.66 31.04
N ASP A 113 13.36 -18.23 30.29
CA ASP A 113 14.74 -18.48 30.75
C ASP A 113 15.69 -17.30 30.53
N MET A 114 15.32 -16.29 29.76
CA MET A 114 16.12 -15.06 29.62
C MET A 114 16.33 -14.36 30.95
N THR A 115 17.50 -13.70 31.08
CA THR A 115 17.83 -12.93 32.29
C THR A 115 17.34 -11.48 32.18
N MET A 116 17.23 -10.81 33.34
CA MET A 116 16.89 -9.36 33.35
C MET A 116 17.92 -8.53 32.60
N GLU A 117 19.18 -8.90 32.59
CA GLU A 117 20.23 -8.23 31.80
C GLU A 117 19.89 -8.24 30.31
N GLN A 118 19.49 -9.41 29.78
CA GLN A 118 19.07 -9.56 28.39
C GLN A 118 17.79 -8.76 28.06
N VAL A 119 16.87 -8.63 29.02
CA VAL A 119 15.67 -7.78 28.86
C VAL A 119 16.07 -6.30 28.77
N ILE A 120 17.03 -5.86 29.60
CA ILE A 120 17.52 -4.48 29.59
C ILE A 120 18.23 -4.18 28.25
N GLU A 121 19.12 -5.06 27.78
CA GLU A 121 19.79 -4.93 26.49
C GLU A 121 18.79 -4.87 25.32
N LEU A 122 17.78 -5.75 25.33
CA LEU A 122 16.75 -5.77 24.30
C LEU A 122 15.92 -4.47 24.31
N LYS A 123 15.60 -3.95 25.49
CA LYS A 123 14.92 -2.66 25.66
C LYS A 123 15.76 -1.48 25.14
N GLU A 124 17.06 -1.47 25.40
CA GLU A 124 17.96 -0.43 24.88
C GLU A 124 18.06 -0.48 23.36
N LYS A 125 18.08 -1.68 22.80
CA LYS A 125 18.16 -1.91 21.35
C LYS A 125 16.86 -1.53 20.62
N THR A 126 15.69 -1.86 21.19
CA THR A 126 14.39 -1.73 20.51
C THR A 126 13.55 -0.54 20.98
N GLY A 127 13.87 0.03 22.15
CA GLY A 127 13.08 1.08 22.78
C GLY A 127 11.76 0.59 23.41
N HIS A 128 11.45 -0.70 23.32
CA HIS A 128 10.19 -1.27 23.79
C HIS A 128 10.22 -1.52 25.30
N SER A 129 9.15 -1.12 25.98
CA SER A 129 8.99 -1.27 27.42
C SER A 129 7.97 -2.32 27.85
N THR A 130 7.29 -2.92 26.89
CA THR A 130 6.29 -3.98 27.07
C THR A 130 6.65 -5.10 26.12
N MET A 131 7.00 -6.26 26.65
CA MET A 131 7.54 -7.39 25.90
C MET A 131 6.75 -8.65 26.23
N PRO A 132 6.16 -9.33 25.26
CA PRO A 132 5.51 -10.62 25.50
C PRO A 132 6.56 -11.70 25.79
N VAL A 133 6.17 -12.67 26.62
CA VAL A 133 6.96 -13.86 26.92
C VAL A 133 6.26 -15.05 26.27
N THR A 134 6.94 -15.75 25.37
CA THR A 134 6.43 -16.93 24.69
C THR A 134 7.30 -18.16 24.96
N ASP A 135 6.77 -19.33 24.70
CA ASP A 135 7.46 -20.59 24.93
C ASP A 135 8.71 -20.77 24.07
N ASP A 136 8.70 -20.24 22.85
CA ASP A 136 9.78 -20.36 21.86
C ASP A 136 10.53 -19.05 21.57
N GLY A 137 10.13 -17.91 22.20
CA GLY A 137 10.73 -16.60 21.97
C GLY A 137 10.34 -15.96 20.62
N THR A 138 9.39 -16.54 19.90
CA THR A 138 8.89 -15.96 18.64
C THR A 138 7.63 -15.10 18.86
N PRO A 139 7.35 -14.14 17.97
CA PRO A 139 6.14 -13.30 18.08
C PRO A 139 4.83 -14.05 17.82
N LYS A 140 4.90 -15.37 17.52
CA LYS A 140 3.74 -16.26 17.29
C LYS A 140 3.74 -17.46 18.22
N GLY A 141 4.68 -17.57 19.12
CA GLY A 141 4.75 -18.62 20.13
C GLY A 141 3.58 -18.57 21.12
N LYS A 142 3.43 -19.61 21.92
CA LYS A 142 2.40 -19.66 22.97
C LYS A 142 2.69 -18.61 24.04
N LEU A 143 1.72 -17.76 24.36
CA LEU A 143 1.87 -16.70 25.34
C LEU A 143 1.95 -17.27 26.75
N LEU A 144 3.06 -17.05 27.45
CA LEU A 144 3.31 -17.46 28.83
C LEU A 144 3.20 -16.30 29.83
N GLY A 145 3.37 -15.06 29.34
CA GLY A 145 3.31 -13.89 30.21
C GLY A 145 3.68 -12.61 29.46
N ILE A 146 3.85 -11.55 30.22
CA ILE A 146 4.31 -10.25 29.71
C ILE A 146 5.27 -9.62 30.71
N VAL A 147 6.27 -8.90 30.20
CA VAL A 147 7.18 -8.07 31.01
C VAL A 147 6.96 -6.61 30.65
N THR A 148 6.81 -5.77 31.65
CA THR A 148 6.73 -4.32 31.51
C THR A 148 7.81 -3.63 32.35
N SER A 149 8.04 -2.34 32.13
CA SER A 149 8.98 -1.56 32.94
C SER A 149 8.59 -1.44 34.43
N ARG A 150 7.41 -1.94 34.82
CA ARG A 150 6.95 -1.96 36.24
C ARG A 150 7.29 -3.25 36.96
N ASP A 151 7.69 -4.29 36.23
CA ASP A 151 7.92 -5.63 36.76
C ASP A 151 9.35 -5.81 37.31
N TYR A 152 10.27 -4.91 36.99
CA TYR A 152 11.66 -4.97 37.44
C TYR A 152 12.28 -3.58 37.69
N ARG A 153 13.32 -3.52 38.51
CA ARG A 153 14.04 -2.30 38.88
C ARG A 153 15.54 -2.47 38.59
N PRO A 154 16.05 -2.01 37.41
CA PRO A 154 17.46 -2.23 37.00
C PRO A 154 18.50 -1.82 38.02
N SER A 155 18.21 -0.81 38.87
CA SER A 155 19.14 -0.30 39.87
C SER A 155 19.13 -1.07 41.20
N ARG A 156 18.24 -2.04 41.42
CA ARG A 156 18.03 -2.70 42.70
C ARG A 156 17.90 -4.21 42.62
N ASP A 157 17.43 -4.74 41.49
CA ASP A 157 17.16 -6.17 41.31
C ASP A 157 18.42 -6.87 40.75
N ASP A 158 18.53 -8.16 41.02
CA ASP A 158 19.60 -9.01 40.49
C ASP A 158 19.40 -9.18 38.96
N HIS A 159 20.38 -8.77 38.19
CA HIS A 159 20.33 -8.84 36.72
C HIS A 159 20.34 -10.29 36.18
N GLN A 160 20.75 -11.27 36.97
CA GLN A 160 20.71 -12.68 36.61
C GLN A 160 19.36 -13.35 36.88
N LYS A 161 18.41 -12.61 37.46
CA LYS A 161 17.04 -13.09 37.69
C LYS A 161 16.37 -13.44 36.41
N LYS A 162 15.73 -14.62 36.32
CA LYS A 162 15.05 -15.08 35.14
C LYS A 162 13.72 -14.33 34.91
N VAL A 163 13.32 -14.18 33.63
CA VAL A 163 12.05 -13.57 33.21
C VAL A 163 10.87 -14.25 33.90
N SER A 164 10.88 -15.58 34.00
CA SER A 164 9.83 -16.36 34.69
C SER A 164 9.60 -15.97 36.15
N GLU A 165 10.58 -15.33 36.81
CA GLU A 165 10.50 -14.93 38.23
C GLU A 165 9.89 -13.55 38.44
N PHE A 166 9.82 -12.71 37.39
CA PHE A 166 9.30 -11.34 37.51
C PHE A 166 8.27 -10.96 36.45
N MET A 167 8.01 -11.80 35.41
CA MET A 167 6.95 -11.55 34.48
C MET A 167 5.58 -11.59 35.13
N THR A 168 4.60 -10.88 34.55
CA THR A 168 3.19 -11.13 34.85
C THR A 168 2.75 -12.37 34.07
N PRO A 169 2.40 -13.49 34.76
CA PRO A 169 2.11 -14.75 34.08
C PRO A 169 0.76 -14.72 33.34
N ARG A 170 0.60 -15.62 32.35
CA ARG A 170 -0.57 -15.68 31.46
C ARG A 170 -1.91 -15.69 32.19
N GLU A 171 -2.01 -16.39 33.33
CA GLU A 171 -3.23 -16.52 34.11
C GLU A 171 -3.71 -15.23 34.73
N GLN A 172 -2.82 -14.25 34.87
CA GLN A 172 -3.12 -12.91 35.41
C GLN A 172 -3.35 -11.88 34.30
N LEU A 173 -3.15 -12.26 33.03
CA LEU A 173 -3.31 -11.35 31.90
C LEU A 173 -4.76 -11.34 31.40
N ILE A 174 -5.25 -10.15 31.14
CA ILE A 174 -6.41 -9.96 30.28
C ILE A 174 -5.90 -9.99 28.84
N VAL A 175 -6.52 -10.82 28.01
CA VAL A 175 -6.17 -10.97 26.59
C VAL A 175 -7.40 -10.76 25.71
N GLY A 176 -7.18 -10.37 24.46
CA GLY A 176 -8.21 -10.28 23.44
C GLY A 176 -8.24 -11.55 22.58
N ASP A 177 -9.41 -11.86 22.03
CA ASP A 177 -9.61 -12.92 21.06
C ASP A 177 -9.07 -12.53 19.67
N LYS A 178 -8.66 -13.51 18.86
CA LYS A 178 -8.15 -13.31 17.49
C LYS A 178 -9.09 -12.51 16.57
N ASN A 179 -10.40 -12.52 16.83
CA ASN A 179 -11.40 -11.81 16.03
C ASN A 179 -11.77 -10.44 16.63
N ILE A 180 -11.18 -10.05 17.76
CA ILE A 180 -11.49 -8.79 18.42
C ILE A 180 -11.27 -7.61 17.47
N SER A 181 -12.22 -6.67 17.41
CA SER A 181 -12.03 -5.42 16.68
C SER A 181 -11.14 -4.46 17.49
N LEU A 182 -10.42 -3.57 16.80
CA LEU A 182 -9.59 -2.56 17.47
C LEU A 182 -10.39 -1.70 18.46
N LYS A 183 -11.65 -1.38 18.11
CA LYS A 183 -12.56 -0.65 19.00
C LYS A 183 -12.83 -1.42 20.30
N VAL A 184 -13.21 -2.69 20.20
CA VAL A 184 -13.49 -3.53 21.37
C VAL A 184 -12.22 -3.78 22.19
N ALA A 185 -11.08 -4.01 21.53
CA ALA A 185 -9.79 -4.14 22.20
C ALA A 185 -9.45 -2.88 23.02
N ASN A 186 -9.74 -1.71 22.45
CA ASN A 186 -9.54 -0.44 23.14
C ASN A 186 -10.50 -0.25 24.34
N ASP A 187 -11.78 -0.62 24.19
CA ASP A 187 -12.74 -0.57 25.30
C ASP A 187 -12.23 -1.46 26.45
N VAL A 188 -11.74 -2.69 26.16
CA VAL A 188 -11.12 -3.58 27.16
C VAL A 188 -9.90 -2.94 27.83
N ILE A 189 -9.02 -2.27 27.06
CA ILE A 189 -7.85 -1.53 27.58
C ILE A 189 -8.29 -0.44 28.56
N TRP A 190 -9.32 0.35 28.20
CA TRP A 190 -9.81 1.45 29.04
C TRP A 190 -10.49 0.96 30.31
N ASP A 191 -11.40 0.02 30.20
CA ASP A 191 -12.19 -0.50 31.32
C ASP A 191 -11.29 -1.16 32.37
N ASN A 192 -10.23 -1.85 31.91
CA ASN A 192 -9.29 -2.55 32.79
C ASN A 192 -8.01 -1.75 33.09
N LYS A 193 -7.92 -0.48 32.67
CA LYS A 193 -6.77 0.42 32.87
C LYS A 193 -5.43 -0.18 32.41
N LEU A 194 -5.45 -0.91 31.31
CA LEU A 194 -4.27 -1.54 30.71
C LEU A 194 -3.48 -0.53 29.87
N ASN A 195 -2.18 -0.81 29.65
CA ASN A 195 -1.37 -0.11 28.67
C ASN A 195 -1.26 -0.89 27.34
N ALA A 196 -1.45 -2.21 27.42
CA ALA A 196 -1.38 -3.10 26.27
C ALA A 196 -2.33 -4.29 26.50
N LEU A 197 -2.88 -4.81 25.41
CA LEU A 197 -3.74 -5.99 25.37
C LEU A 197 -3.13 -7.01 24.42
N PRO A 198 -2.57 -8.13 24.89
CA PRO A 198 -2.17 -9.23 24.03
C PRO A 198 -3.40 -9.85 23.36
N ILE A 199 -3.28 -10.18 22.10
CA ILE A 199 -4.32 -10.86 21.31
C ILE A 199 -3.84 -12.28 21.04
N VAL A 200 -4.67 -13.26 21.36
CA VAL A 200 -4.31 -14.67 21.20
C VAL A 200 -5.34 -15.43 20.37
N ASP A 201 -4.90 -16.57 19.80
CA ASP A 201 -5.79 -17.54 19.17
C ASP A 201 -6.41 -18.51 20.18
N ASP A 202 -7.19 -19.48 19.69
CA ASP A 202 -7.87 -20.50 20.52
C ASP A 202 -6.91 -21.43 21.29
N ASN A 203 -5.61 -21.43 20.95
CA ASN A 203 -4.55 -22.23 21.56
C ASN A 203 -3.57 -21.39 22.41
N ASP A 204 -3.94 -20.15 22.71
CA ASP A 204 -3.09 -19.14 23.40
C ASP A 204 -1.81 -18.76 22.63
N HIS A 205 -1.74 -18.94 21.29
CA HIS A 205 -0.63 -18.40 20.52
C HIS A 205 -0.83 -16.90 20.30
N LEU A 206 0.27 -16.15 20.47
CA LEU A 206 0.26 -14.70 20.32
C LEU A 206 0.01 -14.31 18.84
N MET A 207 -1.02 -13.49 18.61
CA MET A 207 -1.37 -12.96 17.29
C MET A 207 -0.92 -11.51 17.11
N GLY A 208 -0.76 -10.79 18.20
CA GLY A 208 -0.34 -9.38 18.22
C GLY A 208 -0.62 -8.75 19.58
N ILE A 209 -0.26 -7.48 19.71
CA ILE A 209 -0.52 -6.67 20.89
C ILE A 209 -1.17 -5.36 20.46
N VAL A 210 -2.23 -4.94 21.15
CA VAL A 210 -2.82 -3.61 20.99
C VAL A 210 -2.33 -2.74 22.12
N PHE A 211 -1.72 -1.60 21.78
CA PHE A 211 -1.28 -0.61 22.76
C PHE A 211 -2.28 0.53 22.85
N ARG A 212 -2.47 1.05 24.06
CA ARG A 212 -3.33 2.21 24.28
C ARG A 212 -2.94 3.42 23.43
N LYS A 213 -1.64 3.66 23.23
CA LYS A 213 -1.10 4.74 22.39
C LYS A 213 -1.45 4.59 20.91
N ASP A 214 -1.56 3.35 20.42
CA ASP A 214 -1.79 3.08 19.00
C ASP A 214 -3.27 3.35 18.60
N TYR A 215 -4.19 3.26 19.55
CA TYR A 215 -5.56 3.70 19.33
C TYR A 215 -5.66 5.22 19.09
N ASP A 216 -4.85 6.00 19.79
CA ASP A 216 -4.79 7.44 19.56
C ASP A 216 -4.18 7.74 18.17
N SER A 217 -3.22 6.94 17.70
CA SER A 217 -2.66 7.02 16.35
C SER A 217 -3.70 6.69 15.28
N HIS A 218 -4.51 5.65 15.46
CA HIS A 218 -5.60 5.31 14.54
C HIS A 218 -6.65 6.43 14.44
N LYS A 219 -6.95 7.12 15.53
CA LYS A 219 -7.80 8.34 15.50
C LYS A 219 -7.18 9.49 14.72
N THR A 220 -5.86 9.57 14.66
CA THR A 220 -5.14 10.62 13.91
C THR A 220 -5.04 10.32 12.42
N ASN A 221 -5.25 9.05 11.99
CA ASN A 221 -5.17 8.61 10.59
C ASN A 221 -6.54 8.15 10.05
N PRO A 222 -7.52 9.05 9.90
CA PRO A 222 -8.88 8.68 9.49
C PRO A 222 -8.97 8.22 8.02
N ASN A 223 -7.89 8.36 7.27
CA ASN A 223 -7.83 8.04 5.85
C ASN A 223 -7.24 6.67 5.55
N GLU A 224 -6.87 5.86 6.54
CA GLU A 224 -6.27 4.55 6.32
C GLU A 224 -7.00 3.73 5.25
N LEU A 225 -6.23 3.15 4.33
CA LEU A 225 -6.74 2.28 3.27
C LEU A 225 -6.69 0.82 3.73
N LEU A 226 -7.84 0.30 4.14
CA LEU A 226 -7.98 -1.03 4.72
C LEU A 226 -8.87 -1.93 3.87
N ASP A 227 -8.56 -3.23 3.85
CA ASP A 227 -9.42 -4.26 3.28
C ASP A 227 -10.60 -4.63 4.22
N GLY A 228 -11.43 -5.60 3.80
CA GLY A 228 -12.58 -6.07 4.58
C GLY A 228 -12.20 -6.67 5.95
N ASP A 229 -10.97 -7.16 6.08
CA ASP A 229 -10.41 -7.75 7.31
C ASP A 229 -9.64 -6.73 8.15
N LYS A 230 -9.70 -5.44 7.78
CA LYS A 230 -8.98 -4.32 8.40
C LYS A 230 -7.46 -4.46 8.37
N ARG A 231 -6.92 -5.03 7.30
CA ARG A 231 -5.50 -5.05 6.99
C ARG A 231 -5.20 -3.97 5.96
N TYR A 232 -3.98 -3.43 5.98
CA TYR A 232 -3.57 -2.48 4.96
C TYR A 232 -3.66 -3.07 3.56
N MET A 233 -4.19 -2.28 2.62
CA MET A 233 -4.22 -2.67 1.22
C MET A 233 -2.87 -2.42 0.57
N VAL A 234 -2.48 -3.34 -0.32
CA VAL A 234 -1.21 -3.29 -1.04
C VAL A 234 -1.37 -3.85 -2.45
N GLY A 235 -0.74 -3.18 -3.41
CA GLY A 235 -0.62 -3.64 -4.78
C GLY A 235 0.73 -4.34 -5.02
N ALA A 236 0.82 -5.03 -6.15
CA ALA A 236 2.04 -5.70 -6.60
C ALA A 236 2.27 -5.50 -8.09
N GLY A 237 3.51 -5.22 -8.48
CA GLY A 237 3.93 -5.06 -9.86
C GLY A 237 4.21 -6.41 -10.52
N ILE A 238 3.62 -6.66 -11.67
CA ILE A 238 3.88 -7.87 -12.46
C ILE A 238 4.40 -7.51 -13.86
N ASN A 239 5.00 -8.48 -14.51
CA ASN A 239 5.44 -8.36 -15.89
C ASN A 239 4.75 -9.40 -16.78
N THR A 240 4.97 -9.30 -18.09
CA THR A 240 4.34 -10.18 -19.09
C THR A 240 5.13 -11.47 -19.37
N ARG A 241 6.10 -11.84 -18.55
CA ARG A 241 6.97 -13.00 -18.80
C ARG A 241 6.73 -14.12 -17.79
N ASP A 242 6.74 -13.81 -16.49
CA ASP A 242 6.64 -14.77 -15.38
C ASP A 242 5.29 -14.71 -14.63
N TYR A 243 4.29 -14.05 -15.20
CA TYR A 243 2.99 -13.85 -14.54
C TYR A 243 2.32 -15.15 -14.09
N ALA A 244 2.49 -16.23 -14.84
CA ALA A 244 1.88 -17.53 -14.51
C ALA A 244 2.44 -18.16 -13.21
N GLU A 245 3.69 -17.84 -12.85
CA GLU A 245 4.35 -18.25 -11.62
C GLU A 245 4.14 -17.22 -10.51
N ARG A 246 4.27 -15.95 -10.82
CA ARG A 246 4.24 -14.82 -9.90
C ARG A 246 2.85 -14.54 -9.33
N VAL A 247 1.83 -14.49 -10.19
CA VAL A 247 0.46 -14.11 -9.79
C VAL A 247 -0.12 -15.00 -8.70
N PRO A 248 -0.02 -16.35 -8.77
CA PRO A 248 -0.51 -17.21 -7.70
C PRO A 248 0.09 -16.90 -6.33
N LEU A 249 1.41 -16.67 -6.27
CA LEU A 249 2.12 -16.35 -5.03
C LEU A 249 1.70 -15.00 -4.45
N LEU A 250 1.51 -13.99 -5.30
CA LEU A 250 1.04 -12.67 -4.88
C LEU A 250 -0.40 -12.71 -4.34
N ILE A 251 -1.28 -13.49 -4.95
CA ILE A 251 -2.66 -13.68 -4.48
C ILE A 251 -2.66 -14.40 -3.13
N GLU A 252 -1.87 -15.48 -2.99
CA GLU A 252 -1.71 -16.19 -1.72
C GLU A 252 -1.16 -15.29 -0.61
N ALA A 253 -0.24 -14.39 -0.94
CA ALA A 253 0.29 -13.38 -0.03
C ALA A 253 -0.74 -12.30 0.35
N GLY A 254 -1.85 -12.18 -0.40
CA GLY A 254 -2.95 -11.24 -0.13
C GLY A 254 -2.84 -9.91 -0.87
N ALA A 255 -2.16 -9.84 -2.02
CA ALA A 255 -2.17 -8.64 -2.85
C ALA A 255 -3.61 -8.25 -3.25
N ASP A 256 -3.98 -7.00 -3.03
CA ASP A 256 -5.34 -6.50 -3.29
C ASP A 256 -5.53 -6.12 -4.77
N VAL A 257 -4.45 -5.73 -5.44
CA VAL A 257 -4.45 -5.36 -6.85
C VAL A 257 -3.09 -5.59 -7.48
N LEU A 258 -3.09 -6.09 -8.71
CA LEU A 258 -1.89 -6.26 -9.53
C LEU A 258 -1.75 -5.09 -10.51
N CYS A 259 -0.53 -4.84 -10.98
CA CYS A 259 -0.30 -3.86 -12.03
C CYS A 259 0.77 -4.38 -13.00
N ILE A 260 0.43 -4.53 -14.28
CA ILE A 260 1.38 -4.89 -15.32
C ILE A 260 2.25 -3.66 -15.59
N ASP A 261 3.55 -3.77 -15.35
CA ASP A 261 4.51 -2.70 -15.54
C ASP A 261 5.33 -2.91 -16.81
N SER A 262 5.09 -2.05 -17.82
CA SER A 262 5.78 -2.09 -19.11
C SER A 262 5.83 -0.70 -19.75
N SER A 263 6.91 -0.40 -20.46
CA SER A 263 7.00 0.81 -21.28
C SER A 263 6.13 0.78 -22.55
N GLU A 264 5.53 -0.36 -22.88
CA GLU A 264 4.72 -0.57 -24.08
C GLU A 264 3.47 -1.39 -23.74
N GLY A 265 2.42 -0.70 -23.27
CA GLY A 265 1.16 -1.33 -22.86
C GLY A 265 0.29 -1.78 -24.04
N PHE A 266 0.34 -1.08 -25.15
CA PHE A 266 -0.41 -1.44 -26.35
C PHE A 266 0.24 -2.64 -27.07
N SER A 267 0.13 -3.81 -26.46
CA SER A 267 0.81 -5.02 -26.94
C SER A 267 0.01 -6.29 -26.68
N GLU A 268 0.21 -7.28 -27.56
CA GLU A 268 -0.37 -8.62 -27.40
C GLU A 268 0.04 -9.29 -26.09
N TRP A 269 1.23 -8.98 -25.58
CA TRP A 269 1.73 -9.54 -24.33
C TRP A 269 0.89 -9.11 -23.12
N GLN A 270 0.46 -7.85 -23.07
CA GLN A 270 -0.45 -7.36 -22.04
C GLN A 270 -1.82 -8.01 -22.14
N LYS A 271 -2.37 -8.09 -23.37
CA LYS A 271 -3.64 -8.80 -23.62
C LYS A 271 -3.58 -10.22 -23.09
N ARG A 272 -2.57 -11.00 -23.47
CA ARG A 272 -2.41 -12.39 -23.03
C ARG A 272 -2.31 -12.52 -21.51
N THR A 273 -1.60 -11.60 -20.85
CA THR A 273 -1.47 -11.59 -19.39
C THR A 273 -2.82 -11.32 -18.73
N ILE A 274 -3.56 -10.31 -19.18
CA ILE A 274 -4.90 -10.00 -18.67
C ILE A 274 -5.87 -11.16 -18.90
N GLU A 275 -5.91 -11.71 -20.11
CA GLU A 275 -6.77 -12.85 -20.47
C GLU A 275 -6.45 -14.07 -19.60
N TRP A 276 -5.17 -14.35 -19.33
CA TRP A 276 -4.78 -15.43 -18.45
C TRP A 276 -5.25 -15.20 -17.01
N ILE A 277 -5.11 -14.00 -16.48
CA ILE A 277 -5.60 -13.66 -15.12
C ILE A 277 -7.13 -13.82 -15.08
N ARG A 278 -7.86 -13.32 -16.08
CA ARG A 278 -9.32 -13.45 -16.15
C ARG A 278 -9.78 -14.90 -16.28
N ALA A 279 -9.06 -15.72 -17.04
CA ALA A 279 -9.39 -17.14 -17.22
C ALA A 279 -9.18 -17.96 -15.93
N ASN A 280 -8.20 -17.62 -15.10
CA ASN A 280 -7.86 -18.36 -13.88
C ASN A 280 -8.54 -17.83 -12.63
N TYR A 281 -8.81 -16.51 -12.53
CA TYR A 281 -9.27 -15.84 -11.31
C TYR A 281 -10.51 -14.95 -11.51
N GLY A 282 -11.03 -14.85 -12.75
CA GLY A 282 -12.20 -14.04 -13.04
C GLY A 282 -12.00 -12.56 -12.73
N GLU A 283 -13.03 -11.94 -12.16
CA GLU A 283 -13.07 -10.53 -11.78
C GLU A 283 -12.61 -10.31 -10.32
N ASP A 284 -12.33 -11.35 -9.56
CA ASP A 284 -11.93 -11.23 -8.16
C ASP A 284 -10.52 -10.63 -8.04
N VAL A 285 -9.61 -11.02 -8.94
CA VAL A 285 -8.28 -10.44 -9.04
C VAL A 285 -8.31 -9.16 -9.86
N LYS A 286 -7.93 -8.03 -9.24
CA LYS A 286 -7.86 -6.73 -9.88
C LYS A 286 -6.51 -6.55 -10.55
N VAL A 287 -6.49 -6.05 -11.79
CA VAL A 287 -5.27 -5.86 -12.57
C VAL A 287 -5.29 -4.56 -13.37
N GLY A 288 -4.35 -3.68 -13.06
CA GLY A 288 -4.04 -2.51 -13.90
C GLY A 288 -3.07 -2.86 -15.02
N ALA A 289 -3.09 -2.09 -16.07
CA ALA A 289 -2.28 -2.31 -17.27
C ALA A 289 -1.68 -1.00 -17.80
N GLY A 290 -0.64 -1.10 -18.57
CA GLY A 290 0.03 0.05 -19.19
C GLY A 290 1.53 -0.19 -19.40
N ASN A 291 2.24 0.82 -19.89
CA ASN A 291 1.80 2.21 -20.08
C ASN A 291 1.38 2.45 -21.52
N VAL A 292 0.44 3.35 -21.67
CA VAL A 292 -0.02 3.86 -22.95
C VAL A 292 0.09 5.39 -23.01
N VAL A 293 -0.04 6.00 -24.20
CA VAL A 293 0.08 7.45 -24.37
C VAL A 293 -0.98 8.05 -25.31
N ASP A 294 -1.96 7.24 -25.73
CA ASP A 294 -3.00 7.66 -26.67
C ASP A 294 -4.34 6.93 -26.43
N ALA A 295 -5.37 7.41 -27.10
CA ALA A 295 -6.73 6.88 -27.04
C ALA A 295 -6.83 5.42 -27.50
N GLU A 296 -6.07 5.03 -28.53
CA GLU A 296 -6.11 3.68 -29.09
C GLU A 296 -5.57 2.65 -28.10
N GLY A 297 -4.42 2.95 -27.48
CA GLY A 297 -3.84 2.13 -26.41
C GLY A 297 -4.74 2.01 -25.19
N PHE A 298 -5.43 3.09 -24.80
CA PHE A 298 -6.42 3.04 -23.73
C PHE A 298 -7.56 2.07 -24.06
N ARG A 299 -8.23 2.26 -25.21
CA ARG A 299 -9.37 1.42 -25.62
C ARG A 299 -8.98 -0.05 -25.69
N PHE A 300 -7.82 -0.35 -26.26
CA PHE A 300 -7.30 -1.71 -26.34
C PHE A 300 -7.20 -2.38 -24.96
N LEU A 301 -6.59 -1.72 -23.96
CA LEU A 301 -6.45 -2.29 -22.63
C LEU A 301 -7.78 -2.35 -21.87
N ALA A 302 -8.67 -1.38 -22.07
CA ALA A 302 -10.01 -1.39 -21.51
C ALA A 302 -10.83 -2.59 -22.02
N ASP A 303 -10.78 -2.86 -23.34
CA ASP A 303 -11.44 -4.00 -23.98
C ASP A 303 -10.84 -5.34 -23.52
N CYS A 304 -9.53 -5.39 -23.22
CA CYS A 304 -8.90 -6.58 -22.63
C CYS A 304 -9.38 -6.84 -21.18
N GLY A 305 -10.03 -5.88 -20.55
CA GLY A 305 -10.58 -6.02 -19.20
C GLY A 305 -9.64 -5.55 -18.08
N ALA A 306 -8.75 -4.59 -18.34
CA ALA A 306 -7.96 -3.93 -17.30
C ALA A 306 -8.84 -3.18 -16.30
N ASP A 307 -8.48 -3.21 -15.02
CA ASP A 307 -9.19 -2.50 -13.95
C ASP A 307 -8.83 -1.02 -13.87
N PHE A 308 -7.62 -0.64 -14.27
CA PHE A 308 -7.20 0.74 -14.50
C PHE A 308 -6.09 0.78 -15.55
N ILE A 309 -5.84 1.95 -16.14
CA ILE A 309 -4.84 2.11 -17.19
C ILE A 309 -3.83 3.18 -16.82
N LYS A 310 -2.53 2.81 -16.85
CA LYS A 310 -1.40 3.70 -16.61
C LYS A 310 -1.04 4.46 -17.89
N VAL A 311 -0.92 5.78 -17.77
CA VAL A 311 -0.58 6.69 -18.85
C VAL A 311 0.78 7.32 -18.62
N GLY A 312 1.68 7.16 -19.57
CA GLY A 312 2.98 7.81 -19.57
C GLY A 312 4.11 6.92 -20.06
N ILE A 313 4.81 7.34 -21.09
CA ILE A 313 6.02 6.68 -21.61
C ILE A 313 7.12 7.71 -21.72
N GLY A 314 8.25 7.44 -21.04
CA GLY A 314 9.43 8.27 -21.08
C GLY A 314 9.36 9.58 -20.27
N GLY A 315 8.32 9.78 -19.43
CA GLY A 315 8.15 10.98 -18.59
C GLY A 315 8.85 10.91 -17.23
N GLY A 316 9.29 9.73 -16.79
CA GLY A 316 9.96 9.56 -15.51
C GLY A 316 11.38 10.16 -15.48
N SER A 317 11.82 10.62 -14.31
CA SER A 317 13.14 11.29 -14.17
C SER A 317 14.34 10.38 -14.42
N ILE A 318 14.19 9.07 -14.26
CA ILE A 318 15.23 8.06 -14.51
C ILE A 318 14.96 7.21 -15.76
N CYS A 319 13.86 7.52 -16.48
CA CYS A 319 13.42 6.73 -17.63
C CYS A 319 14.29 7.05 -18.86
N ILE A 320 14.95 6.03 -19.39
CA ILE A 320 15.78 6.13 -20.60
C ILE A 320 15.04 5.62 -21.87
N THR A 321 13.76 5.32 -21.79
CA THR A 321 12.97 4.77 -22.91
C THR A 321 12.98 5.69 -24.13
N ARG A 322 12.91 7.02 -23.93
CA ARG A 322 12.99 8.00 -25.03
C ARG A 322 14.33 7.96 -25.74
N GLU A 323 15.42 7.80 -24.98
CA GLU A 323 16.77 7.78 -25.52
C GLU A 323 17.10 6.46 -26.20
N THR A 324 16.63 5.35 -25.65
CA THR A 324 16.98 4.00 -26.11
C THR A 324 16.05 3.46 -27.21
N LYS A 325 14.74 3.80 -27.12
CA LYS A 325 13.71 3.29 -28.04
C LYS A 325 13.14 4.36 -28.97
N GLY A 326 13.34 5.64 -28.67
CA GLY A 326 12.79 6.76 -29.43
C GLY A 326 11.25 6.89 -29.30
N ILE A 327 10.64 6.32 -28.23
CA ILE A 327 9.20 6.36 -27.98
C ILE A 327 8.85 7.19 -26.76
N GLY A 328 7.69 7.82 -26.78
CA GLY A 328 7.16 8.65 -25.69
C GLY A 328 6.24 9.73 -26.20
N ARG A 329 5.59 10.41 -25.26
CA ARG A 329 4.71 11.57 -25.55
C ARG A 329 4.79 12.54 -24.36
N GLY A 330 4.54 13.81 -24.57
CA GLY A 330 4.38 14.79 -23.50
C GLY A 330 3.28 14.37 -22.55
N GLN A 331 3.56 14.32 -21.25
CA GLN A 331 2.67 13.70 -20.26
C GLN A 331 1.29 14.37 -20.21
N ALA A 332 1.23 15.70 -20.23
CA ALA A 332 -0.04 16.42 -20.22
C ALA A 332 -0.88 16.12 -21.48
N THR A 333 -0.25 16.13 -22.65
CA THR A 333 -0.94 15.82 -23.92
C THR A 333 -1.47 14.38 -23.93
N ALA A 334 -0.66 13.41 -23.49
CA ALA A 334 -1.05 12.02 -23.41
C ALA A 334 -2.23 11.83 -22.43
N LEU A 335 -2.16 12.47 -21.26
CA LEU A 335 -3.19 12.37 -20.23
C LEU A 335 -4.54 12.94 -20.71
N ILE A 336 -4.54 14.13 -21.30
CA ILE A 336 -5.76 14.76 -21.85
C ILE A 336 -6.41 13.86 -22.91
N ASP A 337 -5.61 13.29 -23.80
CA ASP A 337 -6.10 12.42 -24.89
C ASP A 337 -6.71 11.13 -24.33
N VAL A 338 -6.01 10.47 -23.41
CA VAL A 338 -6.48 9.23 -22.78
C VAL A 338 -7.69 9.45 -21.88
N CYS A 339 -7.74 10.54 -21.09
CA CYS A 339 -8.90 10.83 -20.26
C CYS A 339 -10.15 11.13 -21.10
N ARG A 340 -9.99 11.79 -22.24
CA ARG A 340 -11.09 11.97 -23.20
C ARG A 340 -11.58 10.62 -23.71
N ALA A 341 -10.68 9.73 -24.12
CA ALA A 341 -11.03 8.38 -24.57
C ALA A 341 -11.74 7.56 -23.48
N ARG A 342 -11.34 7.71 -22.21
CA ARG A 342 -12.05 7.11 -21.06
C ARG A 342 -13.48 7.59 -20.95
N ASP A 343 -13.69 8.89 -21.04
CA ASP A 343 -15.02 9.49 -20.93
C ASP A 343 -15.93 9.03 -22.07
N GLU A 344 -15.42 9.02 -23.31
CA GLU A 344 -16.12 8.47 -24.48
C GLU A 344 -16.44 6.99 -24.29
N TYR A 345 -15.47 6.18 -23.84
CA TYR A 345 -15.64 4.75 -23.59
C TYR A 345 -16.71 4.49 -22.52
N TYR A 346 -16.73 5.32 -21.47
CA TYR A 346 -17.77 5.24 -20.43
C TYR A 346 -19.16 5.57 -20.98
N GLU A 347 -19.29 6.56 -21.85
CA GLU A 347 -20.59 6.86 -22.49
C GLU A 347 -21.04 5.75 -23.45
N GLU A 348 -20.12 5.15 -24.18
CA GLU A 348 -20.39 4.08 -25.15
C GLU A 348 -20.76 2.75 -24.47
N THR A 349 -20.03 2.37 -23.43
CA THR A 349 -20.11 1.02 -22.83
C THR A 349 -20.77 0.97 -21.45
N GLY A 350 -20.87 2.11 -20.77
CA GLY A 350 -21.28 2.17 -19.37
C GLY A 350 -20.21 1.68 -18.38
N VAL A 351 -18.98 1.37 -18.84
CA VAL A 351 -17.86 0.91 -18.01
C VAL A 351 -16.85 2.03 -17.81
N TYR A 352 -16.68 2.48 -16.57
CA TYR A 352 -15.66 3.44 -16.20
C TYR A 352 -14.36 2.71 -15.87
N VAL A 353 -13.27 3.04 -16.56
CA VAL A 353 -11.94 2.48 -16.35
C VAL A 353 -11.01 3.60 -15.87
N PRO A 354 -10.63 3.63 -14.59
CA PRO A 354 -9.80 4.71 -14.05
C PRO A 354 -8.46 4.87 -14.77
N VAL A 355 -7.99 6.13 -14.83
CA VAL A 355 -6.73 6.52 -15.47
C VAL A 355 -5.73 6.93 -14.41
N CYS A 356 -4.56 6.28 -14.40
CA CYS A 356 -3.42 6.61 -13.58
C CYS A 356 -2.40 7.43 -14.38
N SER A 357 -2.09 8.64 -13.95
CA SER A 357 -0.99 9.43 -14.52
C SER A 357 0.34 8.95 -13.94
N ASP A 358 1.21 8.38 -14.75
CA ASP A 358 2.50 7.82 -14.34
C ASP A 358 3.68 8.57 -14.98
N GLY A 359 4.51 9.19 -14.13
CA GLY A 359 5.66 9.99 -14.54
C GLY A 359 5.36 11.45 -14.86
N GLY A 360 6.41 12.26 -15.01
CA GLY A 360 6.34 13.68 -15.35
C GLY A 360 5.94 14.61 -14.20
N ILE A 361 5.59 14.09 -13.03
CA ILE A 361 5.25 14.89 -11.84
C ILE A 361 6.54 15.18 -11.06
N VAL A 362 6.93 16.47 -11.05
CA VAL A 362 8.14 16.97 -10.39
C VAL A 362 7.82 17.88 -9.22
N TYR A 363 6.77 18.69 -9.36
CA TYR A 363 6.31 19.68 -8.38
C TYR A 363 4.88 19.41 -7.95
N ASP A 364 4.48 19.92 -6.79
CA ASP A 364 3.15 19.69 -6.23
C ASP A 364 2.03 20.18 -7.16
N TYR A 365 2.22 21.32 -7.85
CA TYR A 365 1.22 21.85 -8.79
C TYR A 365 1.01 20.93 -10.01
N HIS A 366 1.98 20.08 -10.38
CA HIS A 366 1.77 19.08 -11.42
C HIS A 366 0.71 18.05 -11.01
N MET A 367 0.57 17.74 -9.71
CA MET A 367 -0.49 16.86 -9.21
C MET A 367 -1.87 17.48 -9.43
N THR A 368 -2.00 18.78 -9.12
CA THR A 368 -3.23 19.53 -9.36
C THR A 368 -3.58 19.57 -10.84
N LEU A 369 -2.58 19.78 -11.72
CA LEU A 369 -2.77 19.75 -13.17
C LEU A 369 -3.19 18.37 -13.67
N ALA A 370 -2.55 17.29 -13.19
CA ALA A 370 -2.90 15.93 -13.58
C ALA A 370 -4.36 15.59 -13.23
N LEU A 371 -4.81 15.94 -12.01
CA LEU A 371 -6.20 15.75 -11.60
C LEU A 371 -7.15 16.63 -12.44
N ALA A 372 -6.81 17.88 -12.69
CA ALA A 372 -7.61 18.79 -13.52
C ALA A 372 -7.72 18.34 -14.99
N MET A 373 -6.70 17.62 -15.51
CA MET A 373 -6.70 17.02 -16.84
C MET A 373 -7.44 15.68 -16.89
N GLY A 374 -7.93 15.19 -15.76
CA GLY A 374 -8.82 14.04 -15.67
C GLY A 374 -8.20 12.76 -15.10
N ALA A 375 -6.94 12.77 -14.62
CA ALA A 375 -6.40 11.60 -13.91
C ALA A 375 -7.25 11.28 -12.68
N ASP A 376 -7.55 10.02 -12.47
CA ASP A 376 -8.21 9.55 -11.25
C ASP A 376 -7.21 9.48 -10.09
N PHE A 377 -5.99 9.05 -10.37
CA PHE A 377 -4.90 9.02 -9.40
C PHE A 377 -3.54 9.10 -10.11
N MET A 378 -2.48 9.23 -9.31
CA MET A 378 -1.13 9.45 -9.82
C MET A 378 -0.16 8.41 -9.25
N MET A 379 0.71 7.87 -10.10
CA MET A 379 1.83 7.03 -9.69
C MET A 379 3.10 7.88 -9.59
N LEU A 380 3.70 7.88 -8.39
CA LEU A 380 4.79 8.78 -8.03
C LEU A 380 6.07 7.98 -7.67
N GLY A 381 7.12 8.18 -8.46
CA GLY A 381 8.44 7.59 -8.23
C GLY A 381 9.36 8.57 -7.51
N ARG A 382 9.90 9.56 -8.25
CA ARG A 382 10.83 10.57 -7.73
C ARG A 382 10.32 11.30 -6.48
N TYR A 383 9.01 11.53 -6.40
CA TYR A 383 8.41 12.21 -5.26
C TYR A 383 8.61 11.41 -3.98
N PHE A 384 8.20 10.15 -3.99
CA PHE A 384 8.32 9.26 -2.82
C PHE A 384 9.73 8.76 -2.54
N ALA A 385 10.64 8.74 -3.54
CA ALA A 385 12.04 8.37 -3.33
C ALA A 385 12.79 9.28 -2.32
N ARG A 386 12.18 10.39 -1.90
CA ARG A 386 12.73 11.34 -0.92
C ARG A 386 12.24 11.11 0.50
N PHE A 387 11.30 10.20 0.69
CA PHE A 387 10.72 9.88 1.99
C PHE A 387 11.57 8.85 2.72
N ASP A 388 11.50 8.86 4.04
CA ASP A 388 12.26 7.95 4.91
C ASP A 388 11.85 6.50 4.72
N GLU A 389 10.60 6.26 4.35
CA GLU A 389 9.99 4.95 4.09
C GLU A 389 10.40 4.35 2.73
N SER A 390 11.09 5.13 1.90
CA SER A 390 11.67 4.61 0.66
C SER A 390 12.89 3.74 0.97
N PRO A 391 13.06 2.56 0.34
CA PRO A 391 14.19 1.66 0.59
C PRO A 391 15.53 2.17 0.04
N THR A 392 15.63 3.42 -0.37
CA THR A 392 16.86 4.02 -0.87
C THR A 392 17.83 4.30 0.29
N GLU A 393 19.08 3.83 0.20
CA GLU A 393 20.14 4.22 1.11
C GLU A 393 20.45 5.72 0.94
N ARG A 394 20.70 6.42 2.05
CA ARG A 394 21.03 7.85 2.09
C ARG A 394 22.54 8.06 2.18
#